data_cfe8fe724abfc716a474ef27e336a337
#
_entry.id   cfe8fe724abfc716a474ef27e336a337
#
_cell.length_a   1.000
_cell.length_b   1.000
_cell.length_c   1.000
_cell.angle_alpha   90.00
_cell.angle_beta   90.00
_cell.angle_gamma   90.00
#
_symmetry.space_group_name_H-M   'P 1'
#
loop_
_entity.id
_entity.type
_entity.pdbx_description
1 polymer ?
#
loop_
_entity_poly.entity_id
_entity_poly.type
_entity_poly.pdbx_seq_one_letter_code
_entity_poly.pdbx_strand_id
1 'polypeptide(L)'
;MFGKMIPSVVTGILLVVMGCLTATKQVRMGKFVESTPEFRQKASERVGNKIFIPAVSIGLMALALSFVKYNVEVDGVIKAQALDGAVMTGTACLVALVLAFVICKPKVSETRSDTSRLLMQVGASCLLPQLLGALGAVFKEAGVGDVISQIISSVVPSGNIVIGVIVYVLGMVIFTMIMGNAFAAFTVITIGIGYPFVIAQGGNPAVIGALGMTAGYCGTLMTPMAANFNIVPCAVLETKDQKWAVIKAQAPMALIMIVIHIILMLVLGF
;
A
#
# COMPACT_ATOMS: atom_id res chain seq x y z
N MET A 1 -2.01 -18.41 -2.59
CA MET A 1 -2.08 -19.88 -2.74
C MET A 1 -1.51 -20.36 -4.07
N PHE A 2 -1.95 -19.83 -5.20
CA PHE A 2 -1.52 -20.33 -6.53
C PHE A 2 -0.35 -19.55 -7.16
N GLY A 3 0.21 -18.54 -6.49
CA GLY A 3 1.23 -17.65 -7.06
C GLY A 3 2.54 -18.35 -7.46
N LYS A 4 2.89 -19.44 -6.81
CA LYS A 4 4.08 -20.25 -7.17
C LYS A 4 3.84 -21.17 -8.38
N MET A 5 2.60 -21.41 -8.77
CA MET A 5 2.24 -22.27 -9.92
C MET A 5 2.24 -21.50 -11.25
N ILE A 6 2.12 -20.17 -11.19
CA ILE A 6 2.12 -19.32 -12.38
C ILE A 6 3.51 -18.70 -12.52
N PRO A 7 4.24 -18.93 -13.63
CA PRO A 7 5.51 -18.28 -13.86
C PRO A 7 5.36 -16.75 -13.84
N SER A 8 6.30 -16.04 -13.20
CA SER A 8 6.29 -14.57 -13.09
C SER A 8 6.23 -13.87 -14.46
N VAL A 9 6.82 -14.48 -15.48
CA VAL A 9 6.77 -14.00 -16.87
C VAL A 9 5.34 -13.93 -17.40
N VAL A 10 4.50 -14.93 -17.10
CA VAL A 10 3.09 -14.94 -17.54
C VAL A 10 2.32 -13.79 -16.90
N THR A 11 2.55 -13.57 -15.60
CA THR A 11 1.94 -12.43 -14.89
C THR A 11 2.40 -11.10 -15.48
N GLY A 12 3.70 -10.97 -15.79
CA GLY A 12 4.25 -9.77 -16.45
C GLY A 12 3.64 -9.50 -17.82
N ILE A 13 3.52 -10.53 -18.65
CA ILE A 13 2.89 -10.42 -19.98
C ILE A 13 1.42 -9.98 -19.85
N LEU A 14 0.67 -10.58 -18.94
CA LEU A 14 -0.73 -10.19 -18.69
C LEU A 14 -0.86 -8.73 -18.26
N LEU A 15 0.04 -8.24 -17.40
CA LEU A 15 0.06 -6.84 -16.96
C LEU A 15 0.35 -5.89 -18.15
N VAL A 16 1.30 -6.24 -19.01
CA VAL A 16 1.61 -5.46 -20.22
C VAL A 16 0.42 -5.43 -21.17
N VAL A 17 -0.22 -6.58 -21.40
CA VAL A 17 -1.42 -6.67 -22.26
C VAL A 17 -2.56 -5.80 -21.70
N MET A 18 -2.81 -5.85 -20.38
CA MET A 18 -3.81 -5.00 -19.73
C MET A 18 -3.47 -3.51 -19.85
N GLY A 19 -2.20 -3.16 -19.69
CA GLY A 19 -1.71 -1.80 -19.90
C GLY A 19 -1.94 -1.31 -21.33
N CYS A 20 -1.61 -2.13 -22.33
CA CYS A 20 -1.83 -1.82 -23.75
C CYS A 20 -3.34 -1.66 -24.07
N LEU A 21 -4.19 -2.54 -23.57
CA LEU A 21 -5.64 -2.45 -23.77
C LEU A 21 -6.22 -1.17 -23.14
N THR A 22 -5.70 -0.75 -22.00
CA THR A 22 -6.10 0.49 -21.35
C THR A 22 -5.60 1.72 -22.13
N ALA A 23 -4.34 1.71 -22.57
CA ALA A 23 -3.75 2.79 -23.36
C ALA A 23 -4.44 2.99 -24.72
N THR A 24 -4.86 1.91 -25.37
CA THR A 24 -5.61 1.94 -26.64
C THR A 24 -7.11 2.24 -26.45
N LYS A 25 -7.54 2.55 -25.22
CA LYS A 25 -8.95 2.85 -24.89
C LYS A 25 -9.95 1.74 -25.29
N GLN A 26 -9.47 0.51 -25.36
CA GLN A 26 -10.34 -0.65 -25.62
C GLN A 26 -11.20 -1.00 -24.38
N VAL A 27 -10.72 -0.67 -23.19
CA VAL A 27 -11.48 -0.79 -21.94
C VAL A 27 -12.32 0.48 -21.77
N ARG A 28 -13.64 0.33 -21.89
CA ARG A 28 -14.60 1.42 -21.71
C ARG A 28 -15.42 1.17 -20.45
N MET A 29 -15.66 2.22 -19.67
CA MET A 29 -16.63 2.16 -18.58
C MET A 29 -18.01 1.88 -19.15
N GLY A 30 -18.67 0.84 -18.62
CA GLY A 30 -20.08 0.59 -18.91
C GLY A 30 -21.00 1.65 -18.32
N LYS A 31 -22.25 1.69 -18.77
CA LYS A 31 -23.29 2.47 -18.08
C LYS A 31 -23.75 1.70 -16.86
N PHE A 32 -23.59 2.28 -15.67
CA PHE A 32 -24.05 1.69 -14.42
C PHE A 32 -25.38 2.33 -14.03
N VAL A 33 -26.28 1.49 -13.54
CA VAL A 33 -27.53 1.97 -12.94
C VAL A 33 -27.19 2.37 -11.50
N GLU A 34 -27.23 3.65 -11.22
CA GLU A 34 -27.07 4.14 -9.86
C GLU A 34 -28.30 3.78 -9.02
N SER A 35 -28.07 3.39 -7.78
CA SER A 35 -29.14 3.17 -6.83
C SER A 35 -29.82 4.50 -6.48
N THR A 36 -31.16 4.50 -6.39
CA THR A 36 -31.91 5.70 -6.04
C THR A 36 -31.55 6.20 -4.63
N PRO A 37 -31.59 7.53 -4.39
CA PRO A 37 -31.32 8.08 -3.05
C PRO A 37 -32.21 7.46 -1.96
N GLU A 38 -33.49 7.20 -2.28
CA GLU A 38 -34.44 6.57 -1.37
C GLU A 38 -34.04 5.14 -0.99
N PHE A 39 -33.52 4.37 -1.94
CA PHE A 39 -33.00 3.02 -1.67
C PHE A 39 -31.79 3.09 -0.76
N ARG A 40 -30.85 4.01 -1.03
CA ARG A 40 -29.64 4.23 -0.21
C ARG A 40 -30.01 4.59 1.23
N GLN A 41 -30.99 5.48 1.41
CA GLN A 41 -31.46 5.88 2.73
C GLN A 41 -32.09 4.71 3.49
N LYS A 42 -33.02 3.98 2.90
CA LYS A 42 -33.66 2.80 3.52
C LYS A 42 -32.63 1.70 3.86
N ALA A 43 -31.62 1.48 3.00
CA ALA A 43 -30.57 0.53 3.26
C ALA A 43 -29.68 0.97 4.43
N SER A 44 -29.36 2.27 4.50
CA SER A 44 -28.58 2.87 5.59
C SER A 44 -29.31 2.74 6.94
N GLU A 45 -30.59 3.04 6.99
CA GLU A 45 -31.42 2.89 8.19
C GLU A 45 -31.51 1.43 8.66
N ARG A 46 -31.62 0.49 7.71
CA ARG A 46 -31.70 -0.95 8.01
C ARG A 46 -30.38 -1.51 8.55
N VAL A 47 -29.25 -1.16 7.95
CA VAL A 47 -27.94 -1.71 8.27
C VAL A 47 -27.28 -0.93 9.42
N GLY A 48 -27.36 0.39 9.39
CA GLY A 48 -26.78 1.29 10.39
C GLY A 48 -25.31 0.97 10.65
N ASN A 49 -24.93 1.06 11.92
CA ASN A 49 -23.54 0.82 12.36
C ASN A 49 -23.05 -0.62 12.15
N LYS A 50 -23.94 -1.58 11.87
CA LYS A 50 -23.55 -2.97 11.61
C LYS A 50 -22.67 -3.12 10.36
N ILE A 51 -22.64 -2.11 9.48
CA ILE A 51 -21.74 -2.08 8.30
C ILE A 51 -20.27 -2.11 8.70
N PHE A 52 -19.91 -1.68 9.90
CA PHE A 52 -18.53 -1.72 10.38
C PHE A 52 -18.07 -3.11 10.82
N ILE A 53 -19.00 -4.05 11.10
CA ILE A 53 -18.65 -5.40 11.55
C ILE A 53 -17.79 -6.15 10.53
N PRO A 54 -18.14 -6.22 9.22
CA PRO A 54 -17.26 -6.83 8.22
C PRO A 54 -15.89 -6.16 8.13
N ALA A 55 -15.85 -4.83 8.18
CA ALA A 55 -14.59 -4.09 8.10
C ALA A 55 -13.65 -4.40 9.29
N VAL A 56 -14.18 -4.36 10.51
CA VAL A 56 -13.42 -4.68 11.73
C VAL A 56 -13.03 -6.16 11.76
N SER A 57 -13.88 -7.06 11.24
CA SER A 57 -13.59 -8.50 11.20
C SER A 57 -12.36 -8.83 10.36
N ILE A 58 -12.02 -8.04 9.33
CA ILE A 58 -10.80 -8.23 8.54
C ILE A 58 -9.57 -8.11 9.44
N GLY A 59 -9.48 -7.03 10.23
CA GLY A 59 -8.35 -6.79 11.13
C GLY A 59 -8.27 -7.84 12.24
N LEU A 60 -9.39 -8.14 12.89
CA LEU A 60 -9.45 -9.14 13.97
C LEU A 60 -9.09 -10.54 13.45
N MET A 61 -9.58 -10.93 12.29
CA MET A 61 -9.28 -12.25 11.70
C MET A 61 -7.84 -12.34 11.24
N ALA A 62 -7.30 -11.29 10.62
CA ALA A 62 -5.89 -11.24 10.24
C ALA A 62 -4.98 -11.35 11.49
N LEU A 63 -5.33 -10.65 12.57
CA LEU A 63 -4.64 -10.76 13.85
C LEU A 63 -4.74 -12.17 14.42
N ALA A 64 -5.93 -12.77 14.47
CA ALA A 64 -6.10 -14.14 14.96
C ALA A 64 -5.30 -15.16 14.15
N LEU A 65 -5.28 -15.02 12.82
CA LEU A 65 -4.51 -15.88 11.93
C LEU A 65 -2.99 -15.69 12.05
N SER A 66 -2.52 -14.54 12.52
CA SER A 66 -1.09 -14.30 12.75
C SER A 66 -0.49 -15.18 13.87
N PHE A 67 -1.32 -15.66 14.79
CA PHE A 67 -0.91 -16.63 15.82
C PHE A 67 -0.89 -18.07 15.32
N VAL A 68 -1.49 -18.35 14.15
CA VAL A 68 -1.50 -19.69 13.57
C VAL A 68 -0.16 -19.98 12.92
N LYS A 69 0.54 -20.98 13.45
CA LYS A 69 1.82 -21.45 12.91
C LYS A 69 1.62 -22.86 12.36
N TYR A 70 2.26 -23.15 11.24
CA TYR A 70 2.29 -24.48 10.67
C TYR A 70 3.74 -24.96 10.54
N ASN A 71 3.94 -26.26 10.69
CA ASN A 71 5.26 -26.85 10.60
C ASN A 71 5.61 -27.10 9.13
N VAL A 72 6.75 -26.57 8.70
CA VAL A 72 7.33 -26.81 7.37
C VAL A 72 8.68 -27.47 7.57
N GLU A 73 8.89 -28.57 6.86
CA GLU A 73 10.19 -29.21 6.80
C GLU A 73 11.04 -28.50 5.73
N VAL A 74 12.12 -27.86 6.18
CA VAL A 74 13.10 -27.21 5.31
C VAL A 74 14.46 -27.79 5.65
N ASP A 75 15.11 -28.41 4.67
CA ASP A 75 16.42 -29.06 4.80
C ASP A 75 16.48 -30.11 5.94
N GLY A 76 15.40 -30.92 6.11
CA GLY A 76 15.31 -31.95 7.14
C GLY A 76 15.06 -31.41 8.56
N VAL A 77 14.83 -30.10 8.73
CA VAL A 77 14.52 -29.48 10.02
C VAL A 77 13.08 -28.96 10.01
N ILE A 78 12.29 -29.38 10.98
CA ILE A 78 10.91 -28.89 11.17
C ILE A 78 10.98 -27.47 11.76
N LYS A 79 10.54 -26.46 11.00
CA LYS A 79 10.44 -25.07 11.46
C LYS A 79 9.00 -24.64 11.51
N ALA A 80 8.59 -24.03 12.62
CA ALA A 80 7.27 -23.39 12.74
C ALA A 80 7.27 -22.08 11.93
N GLN A 81 6.48 -22.03 10.87
CA GLN A 81 6.33 -20.87 10.01
C GLN A 81 4.95 -20.26 10.21
N ALA A 82 4.88 -18.91 10.29
CA ALA A 82 3.63 -18.18 10.28
C ALA A 82 2.98 -18.25 8.89
N LEU A 83 1.67 -18.09 8.85
CA LEU A 83 0.93 -17.97 7.59
C LEU A 83 1.43 -16.76 6.79
N ASP A 84 1.49 -16.91 5.48
CA ASP A 84 1.80 -15.80 4.58
C ASP A 84 0.76 -14.68 4.71
N GLY A 85 1.21 -13.41 4.74
CA GLY A 85 0.35 -12.24 4.93
C GLY A 85 -0.77 -12.13 3.89
N ALA A 86 -0.52 -12.55 2.65
CA ALA A 86 -1.54 -12.58 1.60
C ALA A 86 -2.62 -13.64 1.88
N VAL A 87 -2.22 -14.79 2.43
CA VAL A 87 -3.16 -15.85 2.83
C VAL A 87 -4.01 -15.40 4.02
N MET A 88 -3.39 -14.78 5.03
CA MET A 88 -4.11 -14.24 6.20
C MET A 88 -5.14 -13.20 5.78
N THR A 89 -4.73 -12.21 5.00
CA THR A 89 -5.61 -11.13 4.53
C THR A 89 -6.70 -11.66 3.61
N GLY A 90 -6.36 -12.54 2.67
CA GLY A 90 -7.32 -13.14 1.75
C GLY A 90 -8.41 -13.94 2.48
N THR A 91 -8.02 -14.74 3.46
CA THR A 91 -8.97 -15.51 4.30
C THR A 91 -9.85 -14.58 5.13
N ALA A 92 -9.26 -13.54 5.74
CA ALA A 92 -10.00 -12.53 6.48
C ALA A 92 -11.03 -11.80 5.61
N CYS A 93 -10.67 -11.44 4.38
CA CYS A 93 -11.59 -10.83 3.41
C CYS A 93 -12.75 -11.76 3.02
N LEU A 94 -12.50 -13.06 2.85
CA LEU A 94 -13.57 -14.02 2.58
C LEU A 94 -14.56 -14.13 3.73
N VAL A 95 -14.07 -14.17 4.97
CA VAL A 95 -14.95 -14.17 6.16
C VAL A 95 -15.75 -12.87 6.24
N ALA A 96 -15.10 -11.73 6.04
CA ALA A 96 -15.76 -10.42 6.02
C ALA A 96 -16.82 -10.32 4.92
N LEU A 97 -16.57 -10.90 3.74
CA LEU A 97 -17.53 -10.96 2.65
C LEU A 97 -18.78 -11.74 3.06
N VAL A 98 -18.61 -12.92 3.68
CA VAL A 98 -19.74 -13.71 4.20
C VAL A 98 -20.53 -12.91 5.23
N LEU A 99 -19.86 -12.27 6.18
CA LEU A 99 -20.52 -11.41 7.18
C LEU A 99 -21.27 -10.25 6.54
N ALA A 100 -20.69 -9.62 5.52
CA ALA A 100 -21.35 -8.56 4.77
C ALA A 100 -22.64 -9.05 4.09
N PHE A 101 -22.63 -10.23 3.46
CA PHE A 101 -23.83 -10.85 2.87
C PHE A 101 -24.89 -11.18 3.91
N VAL A 102 -24.51 -11.67 5.07
CA VAL A 102 -25.46 -11.98 6.15
C VAL A 102 -26.09 -10.72 6.74
N ILE A 103 -25.31 -9.67 6.93
CA ILE A 103 -25.76 -8.41 7.53
C ILE A 103 -26.56 -7.57 6.55
N CYS A 104 -26.03 -7.35 5.33
CA CYS A 104 -26.64 -6.47 4.34
C CYS A 104 -27.79 -7.14 3.57
N LYS A 105 -27.76 -8.47 3.44
CA LYS A 105 -28.73 -9.27 2.69
C LYS A 105 -29.02 -8.67 1.30
N PRO A 106 -27.98 -8.40 0.48
CA PRO A 106 -28.17 -7.80 -0.83
C PRO A 106 -28.79 -8.79 -1.80
N LYS A 107 -29.51 -8.29 -2.81
CA LYS A 107 -29.91 -9.12 -3.94
C LYS A 107 -28.71 -9.41 -4.84
N VAL A 108 -28.67 -10.60 -5.43
CA VAL A 108 -27.55 -11.03 -6.31
C VAL A 108 -27.35 -10.04 -7.48
N SER A 109 -28.45 -9.52 -8.05
CA SER A 109 -28.39 -8.53 -9.12
C SER A 109 -27.73 -7.21 -8.69
N GLU A 110 -28.03 -6.74 -7.48
CA GLU A 110 -27.47 -5.53 -6.89
C GLU A 110 -25.97 -5.72 -6.63
N THR A 111 -25.59 -6.85 -6.01
CA THR A 111 -24.18 -7.20 -5.76
C THR A 111 -23.39 -7.25 -7.07
N ARG A 112 -23.92 -7.89 -8.12
CA ARG A 112 -23.24 -7.97 -9.41
C ARG A 112 -23.05 -6.59 -10.03
N SER A 113 -24.07 -5.74 -10.01
CA SER A 113 -24.00 -4.39 -10.57
C SER A 113 -22.98 -3.52 -9.84
N ASP A 114 -23.03 -3.49 -8.49
CA ASP A 114 -22.12 -2.68 -7.69
C ASP A 114 -20.68 -3.22 -7.73
N THR A 115 -20.48 -4.53 -7.71
CA THR A 115 -19.14 -5.12 -7.88
C THR A 115 -18.55 -4.76 -9.24
N SER A 116 -19.33 -4.86 -10.33
CA SER A 116 -18.88 -4.42 -11.66
C SER A 116 -18.51 -2.95 -11.67
N ARG A 117 -19.33 -2.08 -11.06
CA ARG A 117 -19.07 -0.65 -10.95
C ARG A 117 -17.75 -0.37 -10.24
N LEU A 118 -17.57 -0.94 -9.05
CA LEU A 118 -16.36 -0.77 -8.25
C LEU A 118 -15.12 -1.32 -8.97
N LEU A 119 -15.20 -2.49 -9.58
CA LEU A 119 -14.08 -3.06 -10.35
C LEU A 119 -13.68 -2.17 -11.52
N MET A 120 -14.63 -1.56 -12.22
CA MET A 120 -14.32 -0.63 -13.31
C MET A 120 -13.74 0.70 -12.81
N GLN A 121 -14.22 1.21 -11.67
CA GLN A 121 -13.68 2.44 -11.08
C GLN A 121 -12.26 2.28 -10.55
N VAL A 122 -11.96 1.15 -9.90
CA VAL A 122 -10.66 0.92 -9.25
C VAL A 122 -9.70 0.09 -10.09
N GLY A 123 -10.14 -0.55 -11.16
CA GLY A 123 -9.39 -1.56 -11.89
C GLY A 123 -8.02 -1.06 -12.40
N ALA A 124 -7.98 0.10 -13.05
CA ALA A 124 -6.72 0.71 -13.49
C ALA A 124 -5.79 1.06 -12.32
N SER A 125 -6.37 1.50 -11.20
CA SER A 125 -5.63 1.86 -9.99
C SER A 125 -5.04 0.64 -9.28
N CYS A 126 -5.62 -0.56 -9.44
CA CYS A 126 -5.08 -1.80 -8.89
C CYS A 126 -3.80 -2.27 -9.59
N LEU A 127 -3.56 -1.86 -10.85
CA LEU A 127 -2.36 -2.20 -11.59
C LEU A 127 -1.15 -1.34 -11.18
N LEU A 128 -1.38 -0.09 -10.79
CA LEU A 128 -0.31 0.86 -10.46
C LEU A 128 0.66 0.35 -9.38
N PRO A 129 0.23 -0.18 -8.22
CA PRO A 129 1.15 -0.66 -7.21
C PRO A 129 2.06 -1.80 -7.70
N GLN A 130 1.55 -2.65 -8.59
CA GLN A 130 2.30 -3.77 -9.17
C GLN A 130 3.38 -3.27 -10.13
N LEU A 131 3.03 -2.34 -11.03
CA LEU A 131 3.96 -1.74 -11.98
C LEU A 131 5.02 -0.91 -11.26
N LEU A 132 4.64 -0.15 -10.24
CA LEU A 132 5.58 0.65 -9.43
C LEU A 132 6.50 -0.23 -8.57
N GLY A 133 6.00 -1.37 -8.05
CA GLY A 133 6.84 -2.36 -7.40
C GLY A 133 7.89 -2.96 -8.34
N ALA A 134 7.51 -3.27 -9.58
CA ALA A 134 8.44 -3.72 -10.61
C ALA A 134 9.47 -2.62 -10.96
N LEU A 135 9.07 -1.35 -11.05
CA LEU A 135 9.97 -0.23 -11.26
C LEU A 135 10.99 -0.08 -10.12
N GLY A 136 10.58 -0.31 -8.86
CA GLY A 136 11.48 -0.34 -7.71
C GLY A 136 12.57 -1.41 -7.83
N ALA A 137 12.22 -2.60 -8.33
CA ALA A 137 13.20 -3.65 -8.61
C ALA A 137 14.18 -3.25 -9.72
N VAL A 138 13.69 -2.64 -10.80
CA VAL A 138 14.54 -2.10 -11.87
C VAL A 138 15.50 -1.03 -11.35
N PHE A 139 15.03 -0.13 -10.50
CA PHE A 139 15.89 0.91 -9.90
C PHE A 139 16.99 0.32 -9.01
N LYS A 140 16.68 -0.74 -8.27
CA LYS A 140 17.66 -1.46 -7.47
C LYS A 140 18.75 -2.10 -8.37
N GLU A 141 18.35 -2.82 -9.41
CA GLU A 141 19.28 -3.46 -10.35
C GLU A 141 20.10 -2.42 -11.15
N ALA A 142 19.53 -1.27 -11.46
CA ALA A 142 20.20 -0.17 -12.13
C ALA A 142 21.18 0.62 -11.22
N GLY A 143 21.32 0.27 -9.93
CA GLY A 143 22.23 0.94 -9.01
C GLY A 143 21.81 2.36 -8.65
N VAL A 144 20.53 2.71 -8.77
CA VAL A 144 20.01 4.05 -8.45
C VAL A 144 20.32 4.44 -7.01
N GLY A 145 20.32 3.47 -6.07
CA GLY A 145 20.69 3.70 -4.68
C GLY A 145 22.12 4.20 -4.51
N ASP A 146 23.07 3.66 -5.28
CA ASP A 146 24.48 4.07 -5.24
C ASP A 146 24.66 5.49 -5.78
N VAL A 147 23.98 5.82 -6.86
CA VAL A 147 23.99 7.20 -7.42
C VAL A 147 23.41 8.19 -6.41
N ILE A 148 22.30 7.86 -5.76
CA ILE A 148 21.70 8.69 -4.71
C ILE A 148 22.70 8.86 -3.56
N SER A 149 23.36 7.80 -3.12
CA SER A 149 24.36 7.84 -2.05
C SER A 149 25.53 8.77 -2.42
N GLN A 150 26.03 8.72 -3.65
CA GLN A 150 27.09 9.60 -4.13
C GLN A 150 26.66 11.07 -4.13
N ILE A 151 25.46 11.38 -4.62
CA ILE A 151 24.94 12.75 -4.62
C ILE A 151 24.77 13.25 -3.19
N ILE A 152 24.20 12.46 -2.30
CA ILE A 152 23.95 12.84 -0.91
C ILE A 152 25.26 13.01 -0.14
N SER A 153 26.26 12.15 -0.37
CA SER A 153 27.57 12.27 0.30
C SER A 153 28.32 13.57 -0.03
N SER A 154 28.02 14.21 -1.17
CA SER A 154 28.58 15.51 -1.51
C SER A 154 27.96 16.67 -0.74
N VAL A 155 26.75 16.49 -0.20
CA VAL A 155 25.95 17.54 0.49
C VAL A 155 25.91 17.32 2.01
N VAL A 156 25.85 16.04 2.44
CA VAL A 156 25.74 15.67 3.85
C VAL A 156 27.14 15.49 4.46
N PRO A 157 27.51 16.30 5.47
CA PRO A 157 28.78 16.11 6.17
C PRO A 157 28.83 14.74 6.84
N SER A 158 29.94 14.02 6.65
CA SER A 158 30.18 12.73 7.30
C SER A 158 30.14 12.88 8.83
N GLY A 159 29.38 12.01 9.51
CA GLY A 159 29.29 11.97 10.97
C GLY A 159 28.17 12.83 11.59
N ASN A 160 27.38 13.54 10.81
CA ASN A 160 26.22 14.26 11.36
C ASN A 160 24.95 13.42 11.30
N ILE A 161 24.66 12.71 12.39
CA ILE A 161 23.51 11.82 12.53
C ILE A 161 22.20 12.56 12.30
N VAL A 162 22.04 13.78 12.81
CA VAL A 162 20.80 14.54 12.70
C VAL A 162 20.48 14.86 11.23
N ILE A 163 21.49 15.33 10.49
CA ILE A 163 21.32 15.60 9.04
C ILE A 163 21.06 14.28 8.31
N GLY A 164 21.75 13.19 8.64
CA GLY A 164 21.54 11.88 8.07
C GLY A 164 20.10 11.38 8.23
N VAL A 165 19.53 11.51 9.42
CA VAL A 165 18.13 11.14 9.71
C VAL A 165 17.15 12.02 8.93
N ILE A 166 17.36 13.34 8.92
CA ILE A 166 16.48 14.27 8.16
C ILE A 166 16.48 13.93 6.68
N VAL A 167 17.66 13.74 6.10
CA VAL A 167 17.81 13.43 4.67
C VAL A 167 17.23 12.05 4.36
N TYR A 168 17.37 11.07 5.24
CA TYR A 168 16.78 9.75 5.08
C TYR A 168 15.25 9.82 5.10
N VAL A 169 14.65 10.46 6.11
CA VAL A 169 13.18 10.61 6.21
C VAL A 169 12.61 11.38 5.02
N LEU A 170 13.21 12.51 4.66
CA LEU A 170 12.77 13.29 3.50
C LEU A 170 12.98 12.54 2.19
N GLY A 171 14.09 11.85 2.04
CA GLY A 171 14.35 10.97 0.90
C GLY A 171 13.28 9.89 0.75
N MET A 172 12.92 9.22 1.85
CA MET A 172 11.82 8.24 1.88
C MET A 172 10.49 8.86 1.43
N VAL A 173 10.14 10.03 1.95
CA VAL A 173 8.90 10.74 1.61
C VAL A 173 8.87 11.13 0.14
N ILE A 174 9.91 11.83 -0.34
CA ILE A 174 9.98 12.35 -1.71
C ILE A 174 9.99 11.20 -2.72
N PHE A 175 10.82 10.20 -2.48
CA PHE A 175 10.92 9.07 -3.41
C PHE A 175 9.62 8.25 -3.43
N THR A 176 8.96 8.10 -2.28
CA THR A 176 7.62 7.50 -2.21
C THR A 176 6.57 8.32 -2.94
N MET A 177 6.64 9.65 -2.89
CA MET A 177 5.73 10.50 -3.67
C MET A 177 5.91 10.29 -5.18
N ILE A 178 7.13 10.09 -5.64
CA ILE A 178 7.44 9.81 -7.05
C ILE A 178 6.98 8.39 -7.43
N MET A 179 7.33 7.40 -6.61
CA MET A 179 7.04 6.00 -6.87
C MET A 179 5.59 5.60 -6.59
N GLY A 180 4.89 6.34 -5.72
CA GLY A 180 3.56 5.97 -5.23
C GLY A 180 3.53 4.74 -4.31
N ASN A 181 4.68 4.20 -3.92
CA ASN A 181 4.79 2.99 -3.12
C ASN A 181 6.00 3.05 -2.17
N ALA A 182 5.70 3.02 -0.86
CA ALA A 182 6.73 3.10 0.17
C ALA A 182 7.66 1.87 0.20
N PHE A 183 7.17 0.66 -0.12
CA PHE A 183 8.03 -0.54 -0.15
C PHE A 183 9.08 -0.45 -1.25
N ALA A 184 8.70 0.03 -2.44
CA ALA A 184 9.63 0.21 -3.55
C ALA A 184 10.65 1.31 -3.23
N ALA A 185 10.21 2.42 -2.65
CA ALA A 185 11.08 3.50 -2.20
C ALA A 185 12.06 3.03 -1.12
N PHE A 186 11.57 2.22 -0.17
CA PHE A 186 12.36 1.75 0.96
C PHE A 186 13.62 0.99 0.54
N THR A 187 13.50 0.09 -0.43
CA THR A 187 14.65 -0.69 -0.90
C THR A 187 15.76 0.20 -1.47
N VAL A 188 15.40 1.23 -2.21
CA VAL A 188 16.37 2.13 -2.86
C VAL A 188 16.95 3.14 -1.87
N ILE A 189 16.09 3.81 -1.13
CA ILE A 189 16.49 4.92 -0.23
C ILE A 189 17.18 4.39 1.03
N THR A 190 16.78 3.23 1.55
CA THR A 190 17.45 2.65 2.72
C THR A 190 18.86 2.20 2.37
N ILE A 191 19.07 1.63 1.19
CA ILE A 191 20.42 1.26 0.72
C ILE A 191 21.24 2.51 0.43
N GLY A 192 20.67 3.50 -0.29
CA GLY A 192 21.39 4.69 -0.74
C GLY A 192 21.63 5.74 0.36
N ILE A 193 20.75 5.85 1.35
CA ILE A 193 20.84 6.88 2.39
C ILE A 193 20.78 6.29 3.80
N GLY A 194 19.79 5.47 4.10
CA GLY A 194 19.55 4.95 5.45
C GLY A 194 20.71 4.17 5.99
N TYR A 195 21.31 3.28 5.21
CA TYR A 195 22.45 2.48 5.63
C TYR A 195 23.71 3.33 5.85
N PRO A 196 24.24 4.08 4.86
CA PRO A 196 25.52 4.78 5.01
C PRO A 196 25.45 5.97 5.98
N PHE A 197 24.34 6.69 6.05
CA PHE A 197 24.28 7.93 6.81
C PHE A 197 23.57 7.81 8.17
N VAL A 198 22.90 6.69 8.46
CA VAL A 198 22.18 6.49 9.72
C VAL A 198 22.57 5.19 10.40
N ILE A 199 22.42 4.05 9.73
CA ILE A 199 22.69 2.73 10.35
C ILE A 199 24.19 2.54 10.60
N ALA A 200 25.05 2.83 9.62
CA ALA A 200 26.50 2.70 9.76
C ALA A 200 27.09 3.66 10.79
N GLN A 201 26.36 4.70 11.20
CA GLN A 201 26.77 5.64 12.25
C GLN A 201 26.26 5.24 13.66
N GLY A 202 25.78 4.01 13.84
CA GLY A 202 25.35 3.47 15.12
C GLY A 202 23.85 3.34 15.30
N GLY A 203 23.05 3.68 14.28
CA GLY A 203 21.60 3.53 14.35
C GLY A 203 21.16 2.07 14.38
N ASN A 204 20.16 1.76 15.21
CA ASN A 204 19.57 0.43 15.30
C ASN A 204 18.83 0.09 14.00
N PRO A 205 19.28 -0.93 13.22
CA PRO A 205 18.69 -1.24 11.91
C PRO A 205 17.19 -1.54 11.94
N ALA A 206 16.70 -2.20 12.99
CA ALA A 206 15.30 -2.56 13.13
C ALA A 206 14.43 -1.32 13.34
N VAL A 207 14.85 -0.40 14.21
CA VAL A 207 14.13 0.85 14.49
C VAL A 207 14.19 1.79 13.29
N ILE A 208 15.39 2.00 12.73
CA ILE A 208 15.59 2.86 11.56
C ILE A 208 14.81 2.34 10.35
N GLY A 209 14.82 1.03 10.12
CA GLY A 209 14.07 0.40 9.05
C GLY A 209 12.55 0.55 9.24
N ALA A 210 12.03 0.28 10.44
CA ALA A 210 10.60 0.41 10.73
C ALA A 210 10.12 1.87 10.59
N LEU A 211 10.86 2.82 11.17
CA LEU A 211 10.51 4.25 11.09
C LEU A 211 10.71 4.81 9.68
N GLY A 212 11.72 4.34 8.93
CA GLY A 212 11.92 4.71 7.54
C GLY A 212 10.76 4.26 6.65
N MET A 213 10.32 3.01 6.81
CA MET A 213 9.15 2.48 6.10
C MET A 213 7.88 3.29 6.40
N THR A 214 7.61 3.56 7.68
CA THR A 214 6.43 4.32 8.09
C THR A 214 6.52 5.80 7.70
N ALA A 215 7.70 6.42 7.68
CA ALA A 215 7.91 7.75 7.11
C ALA A 215 7.58 7.78 5.61
N GLY A 216 7.92 6.73 4.86
CA GLY A 216 7.51 6.58 3.46
C GLY A 216 6.00 6.67 3.26
N TYR A 217 5.20 6.13 4.18
CA TYR A 217 3.74 6.26 4.08
C TYR A 217 3.26 7.72 4.16
N CYS A 218 3.97 8.62 4.82
CA CYS A 218 3.65 10.05 4.76
C CYS A 218 3.71 10.56 3.31
N GLY A 219 4.66 10.05 2.51
CA GLY A 219 4.73 10.32 1.08
C GLY A 219 3.53 9.76 0.31
N THR A 220 3.06 8.55 0.62
CA THR A 220 1.88 7.98 -0.05
C THR A 220 0.63 8.82 0.19
N LEU A 221 0.47 9.43 1.37
CA LEU A 221 -0.66 10.27 1.70
C LEU A 221 -0.70 11.58 0.90
N MET A 222 0.43 12.03 0.36
CA MET A 222 0.57 13.32 -0.32
C MET A 222 0.65 13.22 -1.86
N THR A 223 0.53 12.03 -2.44
CA THR A 223 0.69 11.84 -3.88
C THR A 223 -0.48 11.10 -4.54
N PRO A 224 -0.93 11.55 -5.72
CA PRO A 224 -1.92 10.78 -6.49
C PRO A 224 -1.32 9.50 -7.10
N MET A 225 0.01 9.35 -7.11
CA MET A 225 0.67 8.12 -7.59
C MET A 225 0.34 6.92 -6.70
N ALA A 226 0.08 7.14 -5.41
CA ALA A 226 -0.45 6.12 -4.50
C ALA A 226 -1.97 5.96 -4.68
N ALA A 227 -2.37 5.44 -5.85
CA ALA A 227 -3.75 5.41 -6.29
C ALA A 227 -4.68 4.64 -5.34
N ASN A 228 -4.20 3.55 -4.76
CA ASN A 228 -4.94 2.74 -3.78
C ASN A 228 -5.26 3.50 -2.48
N PHE A 229 -4.43 4.48 -2.08
CA PHE A 229 -4.65 5.29 -0.89
C PHE A 229 -5.46 6.56 -1.15
N ASN A 230 -5.41 7.10 -2.36
CA ASN A 230 -5.93 8.42 -2.65
C ASN A 230 -7.03 8.43 -3.72
N ILE A 231 -6.81 7.78 -4.87
CA ILE A 231 -7.77 7.79 -5.97
C ILE A 231 -8.92 6.82 -5.71
N VAL A 232 -8.61 5.60 -5.23
CA VAL A 232 -9.64 4.60 -4.90
C VAL A 232 -10.61 5.10 -3.84
N PRO A 233 -10.18 5.67 -2.70
CA PRO A 233 -11.10 6.28 -1.74
C PRO A 233 -11.93 7.41 -2.33
N CYS A 234 -11.35 8.28 -3.16
CA CYS A 234 -12.12 9.33 -3.84
C CYS A 234 -13.22 8.75 -4.74
N ALA A 235 -12.92 7.68 -5.47
CA ALA A 235 -13.88 7.02 -6.34
C ALA A 235 -14.99 6.31 -5.55
N VAL A 236 -14.64 5.65 -4.44
CA VAL A 236 -15.62 4.96 -3.57
C VAL A 236 -16.55 5.94 -2.86
N LEU A 237 -15.99 7.07 -2.39
CA LEU A 237 -16.74 8.12 -1.71
C LEU A 237 -17.45 9.08 -2.67
N GLU A 238 -17.29 8.89 -3.99
CA GLU A 238 -17.91 9.75 -5.03
C GLU A 238 -17.64 11.26 -4.79
N THR A 239 -16.38 11.57 -4.41
CA THR A 239 -16.00 12.96 -4.12
C THR A 239 -16.01 13.83 -5.38
N LYS A 240 -16.37 15.13 -5.25
CA LYS A 240 -16.34 16.07 -6.39
C LYS A 240 -14.98 16.18 -7.06
N ASP A 241 -13.91 16.18 -6.25
CA ASP A 241 -12.52 16.18 -6.72
C ASP A 241 -11.95 14.77 -6.53
N GLN A 242 -12.08 13.95 -7.56
CA GLN A 242 -11.69 12.54 -7.51
C GLN A 242 -10.17 12.29 -7.43
N LYS A 243 -9.36 13.32 -7.56
CA LYS A 243 -7.90 13.20 -7.52
C LYS A 243 -7.28 13.75 -6.24
N TRP A 244 -7.79 14.88 -5.77
CA TRP A 244 -7.12 15.66 -4.73
C TRP A 244 -7.88 15.77 -3.41
N ALA A 245 -9.16 15.37 -3.36
CA ALA A 245 -9.98 15.55 -2.16
C ALA A 245 -9.36 14.87 -0.92
N VAL A 246 -8.99 13.60 -1.04
CA VAL A 246 -8.39 12.83 0.05
C VAL A 246 -6.99 13.36 0.37
N ILE A 247 -6.17 13.66 -0.64
CA ILE A 247 -4.83 14.21 -0.44
C ILE A 247 -4.88 15.52 0.34
N LYS A 248 -5.76 16.46 -0.05
CA LYS A 248 -5.90 17.76 0.65
C LYS A 248 -6.32 17.58 2.11
N ALA A 249 -7.15 16.59 2.41
CA ALA A 249 -7.61 16.32 3.76
C ALA A 249 -6.50 15.75 4.66
N GLN A 250 -5.63 14.90 4.12
CA GLN A 250 -4.64 14.18 4.93
C GLN A 250 -3.21 14.73 4.86
N ALA A 251 -2.88 15.59 3.87
CA ALA A 251 -1.56 16.18 3.74
C ALA A 251 -1.08 16.95 5.00
N PRO A 252 -1.91 17.76 5.69
CA PRO A 252 -1.47 18.42 6.92
C PRO A 252 -1.02 17.43 8.00
N MET A 253 -1.75 16.33 8.16
CA MET A 253 -1.38 15.29 9.11
C MET A 253 -0.08 14.59 8.68
N ALA A 254 0.09 14.32 7.39
CA ALA A 254 1.31 13.73 6.87
C ALA A 254 2.55 14.60 7.15
N LEU A 255 2.44 15.93 7.01
CA LEU A 255 3.52 16.86 7.34
C LEU A 255 3.88 16.83 8.83
N ILE A 256 2.89 16.80 9.73
CA ILE A 256 3.13 16.65 11.17
C ILE A 256 3.82 15.32 11.45
N MET A 257 3.36 14.24 10.83
CA MET A 257 3.94 12.91 11.03
C MET A 257 5.38 12.80 10.53
N ILE A 258 5.78 13.52 9.48
CA ILE A 258 7.19 13.59 9.04
C ILE A 258 8.08 14.12 10.17
N VAL A 259 7.67 15.20 10.83
CA VAL A 259 8.43 15.79 11.95
C VAL A 259 8.49 14.80 13.11
N ILE A 260 7.38 14.13 13.43
CA ILE A 260 7.34 13.11 14.47
C ILE A 260 8.30 11.96 14.15
N HIS A 261 8.33 11.47 12.91
CA HIS A 261 9.25 10.40 12.50
C HIS A 261 10.73 10.79 12.64
N ILE A 262 11.09 12.02 12.31
CA ILE A 262 12.44 12.54 12.52
C ILE A 262 12.80 12.49 14.01
N ILE A 263 11.92 13.02 14.88
CA ILE A 263 12.15 13.02 16.33
C ILE A 263 12.23 11.59 16.87
N LEU A 264 11.28 10.71 16.52
CA LEU A 264 11.27 9.32 16.97
C LEU A 264 12.52 8.57 16.50
N MET A 265 12.99 8.82 15.29
CA MET A 265 14.18 8.18 14.74
C MET A 265 15.44 8.61 15.49
N LEU A 266 15.53 9.88 15.88
CA LEU A 266 16.64 10.40 16.68
C LEU A 266 16.62 9.90 18.13
N VAL A 267 15.44 9.70 18.72
CA VAL A 267 15.30 9.30 20.15
C VAL A 267 15.37 7.79 20.33
N LEU A 268 14.74 7.02 19.42
CA LEU A 268 14.63 5.57 19.56
C LEU A 268 15.63 4.81 18.69
N GLY A 269 16.22 5.48 17.70
CA GLY A 269 17.13 4.87 16.75
C GLY A 269 18.56 4.81 17.24
N PHE A 270 18.90 5.63 18.20
CA PHE A 270 20.22 5.76 18.81
C PHE A 270 20.11 5.68 20.34
#